data_59068aed5c3f8c879a91179ab343df79
#
_entry.id   59068aed5c3f8c879a91179ab343df79
#
_cell.length_a   1.000
_cell.length_b   1.000
_cell.length_c   1.000
_cell.angle_alpha   90.00
_cell.angle_beta   90.00
_cell.angle_gamma   90.00
#
_symmetry.space_group_name_H-M   'P 1'
#
loop_
_entity.id
_entity.type
_entity.pdbx_description
1 polymer ?
#
loop_
_entity_poly.entity_id
_entity_poly.type
_entity_poly.pdbx_seq_one_letter_code
_entity_poly.pdbx_strand_id
1 'polypeptide(L)'
;MISEKVPSINCGMRGLSYLEVKVVGPNKDLHSGHYGGAVANPIQVLCEMISKLFDEDGKVTVPGFYDKVVELSRADRKMLSRAPFDMKEYKDFLGVRELRGEKGYTPLERTGIRPCLDVCGIWGGYTGQGAKTVLPSEAYAKISMRLVPNQRSAEITRAFASYFKKLAPRSVRVEVTPMEGGDGFLIPIDSPAYKAASRAIGEVFGAEPVPSRGGGSIAILAEVQKILGVDPLLMGFGLERDTIHSPNESYLLKQFFSGMESIAKFYEYIV
;
A
#
# COMPACT_ATOMS: atom_id res chain seq x y z
N MET A 1 -2.17 -16.81 5.22
CA MET A 1 -2.67 -17.32 6.54
C MET A 1 -2.33 -16.32 7.63
N ILE A 2 -3.16 -16.16 8.66
CA ILE A 2 -2.83 -15.31 9.83
C ILE A 2 -1.83 -16.03 10.72
N SER A 3 -2.06 -17.29 11.01
CA SER A 3 -1.13 -18.16 11.73
C SER A 3 -1.34 -19.62 11.32
N GLU A 4 -0.51 -20.53 11.84
CA GLU A 4 -0.70 -21.98 11.60
C GLU A 4 -2.05 -22.51 12.09
N LYS A 5 -2.65 -21.85 13.09
CA LYS A 5 -3.92 -22.26 13.71
C LYS A 5 -5.12 -21.43 13.23
N VAL A 6 -4.86 -20.29 12.62
CA VAL A 6 -5.90 -19.36 12.17
C VAL A 6 -5.77 -19.16 10.67
N PRO A 7 -6.48 -19.98 9.88
CA PRO A 7 -6.49 -19.82 8.44
C PRO A 7 -7.20 -18.54 8.01
N SER A 8 -6.86 -18.03 6.84
CA SER A 8 -7.54 -16.87 6.25
C SER A 8 -7.70 -17.02 4.75
N ILE A 9 -8.73 -16.38 4.21
CA ILE A 9 -8.91 -16.19 2.77
C ILE A 9 -8.84 -14.71 2.49
N ASN A 10 -7.97 -14.34 1.56
CA ASN A 10 -7.85 -12.95 1.16
C ASN A 10 -8.98 -12.58 0.19
N CYS A 11 -9.96 -11.81 0.67
CA CYS A 11 -11.12 -11.40 -0.10
C CYS A 11 -10.95 -10.04 -0.82
N GLY A 12 -9.79 -9.42 -0.74
CA GLY A 12 -9.49 -8.19 -1.47
C GLY A 12 -8.10 -7.67 -1.24
N MET A 13 -7.56 -6.98 -2.21
CA MET A 13 -6.25 -6.35 -2.15
C MET A 13 -6.32 -4.90 -2.60
N ARG A 14 -5.40 -4.10 -2.06
CA ARG A 14 -5.31 -2.69 -2.44
C ARG A 14 -4.76 -2.54 -3.86
N GLY A 15 -5.19 -1.47 -4.53
CA GLY A 15 -4.59 -1.00 -5.76
C GLY A 15 -3.29 -0.23 -5.49
N LEU A 16 -2.67 0.21 -6.57
CA LEU A 16 -1.42 0.96 -6.56
C LEU A 16 -1.49 2.12 -7.55
N SER A 17 -1.02 3.29 -7.13
CA SER A 17 -0.57 4.36 -8.01
C SER A 17 0.85 4.73 -7.63
N TYR A 18 1.79 4.51 -8.52
CA TYR A 18 3.21 4.80 -8.31
C TYR A 18 3.68 5.87 -9.28
N LEU A 19 4.43 6.84 -8.78
CA LEU A 19 4.91 7.94 -9.60
C LEU A 19 6.21 8.52 -9.08
N GLU A 20 6.91 9.23 -9.96
CA GLU A 20 8.08 10.02 -9.64
C GLU A 20 7.73 11.51 -9.76
N VAL A 21 8.18 12.30 -8.81
CA VAL A 21 8.11 13.75 -8.85
C VAL A 21 9.50 14.33 -8.97
N LYS A 22 9.64 15.36 -9.78
CA LYS A 22 10.87 16.11 -9.98
C LYS A 22 10.59 17.59 -9.74
N VAL A 23 11.35 18.21 -8.87
CA VAL A 23 11.34 19.66 -8.63
C VAL A 23 12.58 20.25 -9.27
N VAL A 24 12.40 21.18 -10.18
CA VAL A 24 13.46 21.85 -10.94
C VAL A 24 13.55 23.32 -10.50
N GLY A 25 14.69 23.73 -9.99
CA GLY A 25 15.00 25.09 -9.58
C GLY A 25 15.87 25.83 -10.61
N PRO A 26 17.10 26.22 -10.26
CA PRO A 26 18.00 26.91 -11.18
C PRO A 26 18.41 26.01 -12.35
N ASN A 27 18.94 26.60 -13.41
CA ASN A 27 19.35 25.90 -14.62
C ASN A 27 20.62 25.03 -14.49
N LYS A 28 21.28 25.11 -13.35
CA LYS A 28 22.49 24.35 -13.00
C LYS A 28 22.68 24.36 -11.48
N ASP A 29 23.54 23.49 -10.98
CA ASP A 29 23.98 23.54 -9.59
C ASP A 29 24.73 24.82 -9.31
N LEU A 30 24.46 25.46 -8.17
CA LEU A 30 25.00 26.74 -7.77
C LEU A 30 25.81 26.61 -6.48
N HIS A 31 26.73 27.55 -6.26
CA HIS A 31 27.44 27.65 -5.00
C HIS A 31 26.50 28.17 -3.90
N SER A 32 26.25 27.39 -2.86
CA SER A 32 25.29 27.74 -1.81
C SER A 32 25.65 28.99 -1.02
N GLY A 33 26.95 29.30 -0.88
CA GLY A 33 27.42 30.53 -0.22
C GLY A 33 27.15 31.80 -1.02
N HIS A 34 27.05 31.71 -2.35
CA HIS A 34 26.77 32.87 -3.21
C HIS A 34 25.29 33.07 -3.47
N TYR A 35 24.52 32.00 -3.55
CA TYR A 35 23.11 32.01 -4.00
C TYR A 35 22.11 31.53 -2.95
N GLY A 36 22.59 30.95 -1.82
CA GLY A 36 21.75 30.54 -0.71
C GLY A 36 20.98 31.72 -0.12
N GLY A 37 19.68 31.52 0.15
CA GLY A 37 18.79 32.60 0.59
C GLY A 37 18.22 33.47 -0.52
N ALA A 38 18.82 33.46 -1.73
CA ALA A 38 18.31 34.21 -2.89
C ALA A 38 17.62 33.35 -3.93
N VAL A 39 18.00 32.08 -4.05
CA VAL A 39 17.47 31.13 -5.02
C VAL A 39 16.82 29.96 -4.27
N ALA A 40 15.63 29.52 -4.73
CA ALA A 40 14.95 28.38 -4.15
C ALA A 40 15.80 27.10 -4.27
N ASN A 41 15.92 26.37 -3.16
CA ASN A 41 16.56 25.06 -3.14
C ASN A 41 15.52 23.98 -3.42
N PRO A 42 15.60 23.22 -4.52
CA PRO A 42 14.64 22.19 -4.87
C PRO A 42 14.41 21.13 -3.81
N ILE A 43 15.44 20.77 -3.03
CA ILE A 43 15.28 19.79 -1.92
C ILE A 43 14.38 20.36 -0.83
N GLN A 44 14.62 21.62 -0.42
CA GLN A 44 13.80 22.26 0.61
C GLN A 44 12.34 22.39 0.14
N VAL A 45 12.15 22.86 -1.09
CA VAL A 45 10.81 22.98 -1.69
C VAL A 45 10.12 21.61 -1.77
N LEU A 46 10.82 20.56 -2.19
CA LEU A 46 10.28 19.20 -2.25
C LEU A 46 9.84 18.71 -0.87
N CYS A 47 10.65 18.91 0.16
CA CYS A 47 10.31 18.55 1.54
C CYS A 47 9.07 19.32 2.04
N GLU A 48 8.99 20.62 1.76
CA GLU A 48 7.83 21.45 2.10
C GLU A 48 6.54 20.99 1.37
N MET A 49 6.66 20.58 0.12
CA MET A 49 5.52 20.06 -0.66
C MET A 49 5.08 18.70 -0.12
N ILE A 50 6.01 17.80 0.19
CA ILE A 50 5.72 16.49 0.78
C ILE A 50 5.04 16.64 2.14
N SER A 51 5.50 17.56 2.98
CA SER A 51 4.89 17.78 4.31
C SER A 51 3.42 18.20 4.23
N LYS A 52 3.01 18.84 3.13
CA LYS A 52 1.62 19.26 2.89
C LYS A 52 0.71 18.13 2.37
N LEU A 53 1.26 16.94 2.09
CA LEU A 53 0.46 15.79 1.63
C LEU A 53 -0.30 15.10 2.77
N PHE A 54 -0.07 15.50 4.02
CA PHE A 54 -0.73 14.93 5.18
C PHE A 54 -1.23 16.02 6.11
N ASP A 55 -2.40 15.78 6.71
CA ASP A 55 -2.88 16.60 7.81
C ASP A 55 -2.38 16.09 9.19
N GLU A 56 -2.83 16.74 10.26
CA GLU A 56 -2.47 16.42 11.65
C GLU A 56 -2.99 15.04 12.10
N ASP A 57 -4.04 14.54 11.47
CA ASP A 57 -4.64 13.23 11.73
C ASP A 57 -4.03 12.12 10.84
N GLY A 58 -3.01 12.44 10.04
CA GLY A 58 -2.33 11.51 9.14
C GLY A 58 -3.13 11.15 7.88
N LYS A 59 -4.16 11.94 7.56
CA LYS A 59 -4.92 11.81 6.31
C LYS A 59 -4.17 12.43 5.14
N VAL A 60 -4.31 11.82 3.96
CA VAL A 60 -3.80 12.37 2.71
C VAL A 60 -4.65 13.57 2.29
N THR A 61 -3.99 14.70 2.02
CA THR A 61 -4.67 15.98 1.71
C THR A 61 -5.00 16.16 0.22
N VAL A 62 -4.67 15.20 -0.63
CA VAL A 62 -4.98 15.27 -2.07
C VAL A 62 -6.49 15.35 -2.27
N PRO A 63 -7.01 16.41 -2.90
CA PRO A 63 -8.45 16.55 -3.13
C PRO A 63 -9.03 15.37 -3.90
N GLY A 64 -10.16 14.85 -3.44
CA GLY A 64 -10.82 13.69 -4.05
C GLY A 64 -10.21 12.33 -3.68
N PHE A 65 -9.13 12.31 -2.88
CA PHE A 65 -8.46 11.05 -2.50
C PHE A 65 -9.39 10.07 -1.79
N TYR A 66 -10.30 10.56 -0.97
CA TYR A 66 -11.22 9.73 -0.20
C TYR A 66 -12.65 9.64 -0.77
N ASP A 67 -12.98 10.34 -1.86
CA ASP A 67 -14.37 10.45 -2.34
C ASP A 67 -15.03 9.10 -2.67
N LYS A 68 -14.26 8.12 -3.10
CA LYS A 68 -14.73 6.78 -3.43
C LYS A 68 -14.38 5.71 -2.39
N VAL A 69 -13.83 6.12 -1.25
CA VAL A 69 -13.51 5.20 -0.15
C VAL A 69 -14.79 4.83 0.58
N VAL A 70 -15.11 3.55 0.61
CA VAL A 70 -16.28 3.05 1.33
C VAL A 70 -15.92 2.86 2.80
N GLU A 71 -16.63 3.56 3.66
CA GLU A 71 -16.51 3.35 5.10
C GLU A 71 -17.16 2.01 5.49
N LEU A 72 -16.42 1.21 6.24
CA LEU A 72 -16.94 -0.08 6.69
C LEU A 72 -18.00 0.11 7.78
N SER A 73 -19.04 -0.71 7.69
CA SER A 73 -20.01 -0.81 8.77
C SER A 73 -19.36 -1.36 10.05
N ARG A 74 -20.04 -1.18 11.19
CA ARG A 74 -19.60 -1.79 12.45
C ARG A 74 -19.54 -3.32 12.38
N ALA A 75 -20.42 -3.92 11.60
CA ALA A 75 -20.45 -5.37 11.39
C ALA A 75 -19.22 -5.83 10.61
N ASP A 76 -18.86 -5.13 9.52
CA ASP A 76 -17.66 -5.44 8.74
C ASP A 76 -16.39 -5.28 9.55
N ARG A 77 -16.27 -4.20 10.33
CA ARG A 77 -15.13 -4.00 11.25
C ARG A 77 -15.02 -5.12 12.27
N LYS A 78 -16.16 -5.54 12.87
CA LYS A 78 -16.19 -6.67 13.80
C LYS A 78 -15.78 -7.98 13.13
N MET A 79 -16.18 -8.21 11.89
CA MET A 79 -15.77 -9.39 11.13
C MET A 79 -14.25 -9.39 10.88
N LEU A 80 -13.67 -8.29 10.42
CA LEU A 80 -12.23 -8.17 10.19
C LEU A 80 -11.41 -8.25 11.49
N SER A 81 -11.96 -7.80 12.61
CA SER A 81 -11.30 -7.90 13.93
C SER A 81 -11.29 -9.32 14.52
N ARG A 82 -11.89 -10.32 13.85
CA ARG A 82 -11.73 -11.75 14.22
C ARG A 82 -10.29 -12.23 13.99
N ALA A 83 -9.53 -11.55 13.14
CA ALA A 83 -8.09 -11.79 13.01
C ALA A 83 -7.39 -11.45 14.33
N PRO A 84 -6.71 -12.40 14.99
CA PRO A 84 -5.96 -12.10 16.19
C PRO A 84 -4.83 -11.11 15.86
N PHE A 85 -4.71 -10.07 16.67
CA PHE A 85 -3.68 -9.06 16.50
C PHE A 85 -3.17 -8.61 17.87
N ASP A 86 -1.89 -8.86 18.14
CA ASP A 86 -1.21 -8.35 19.32
C ASP A 86 -0.36 -7.13 18.96
N MET A 87 -0.73 -5.97 19.51
CA MET A 87 -0.06 -4.70 19.27
C MET A 87 1.39 -4.68 19.74
N LYS A 88 1.68 -5.37 20.86
CA LYS A 88 3.03 -5.41 21.41
C LYS A 88 3.93 -6.27 20.53
N GLU A 89 3.47 -7.49 20.21
CA GLU A 89 4.20 -8.41 19.32
C GLU A 89 4.45 -7.75 17.95
N TYR A 90 3.46 -7.07 17.39
CA TYR A 90 3.59 -6.37 16.12
C TYR A 90 4.65 -5.25 16.16
N LYS A 91 4.67 -4.43 17.23
CA LYS A 91 5.69 -3.39 17.39
C LYS A 91 7.09 -3.98 17.63
N ASP A 92 7.18 -5.03 18.41
CA ASP A 92 8.45 -5.74 18.68
C ASP A 92 9.01 -6.36 17.38
N PHE A 93 8.16 -6.98 16.57
CA PHE A 93 8.53 -7.53 15.25
C PHE A 93 9.06 -6.45 14.30
N LEU A 94 8.42 -5.29 14.27
CA LEU A 94 8.85 -4.16 13.43
C LEU A 94 10.02 -3.36 14.02
N GLY A 95 10.39 -3.57 15.26
CA GLY A 95 11.44 -2.79 15.94
C GLY A 95 11.08 -1.33 16.18
N VAL A 96 9.79 -0.98 16.30
CA VAL A 96 9.34 0.40 16.46
C VAL A 96 8.69 0.64 17.83
N ARG A 97 8.91 1.84 18.39
CA ARG A 97 8.31 2.24 19.65
C ARG A 97 6.82 2.60 19.50
N GLU A 98 6.48 3.28 18.41
CA GLU A 98 5.12 3.77 18.14
C GLU A 98 4.77 3.55 16.67
N LEU A 99 3.47 3.35 16.41
CA LEU A 99 2.92 3.27 15.07
C LEU A 99 2.36 4.62 14.65
N ARG A 100 2.53 4.98 13.39
CA ARG A 100 1.98 6.19 12.78
C ARG A 100 1.00 5.81 11.66
N GLY A 101 0.03 6.66 11.41
CA GLY A 101 -0.93 6.52 10.31
C GLY A 101 -2.24 7.23 10.62
N GLU A 102 -3.24 7.07 9.76
CA GLU A 102 -4.53 7.74 9.86
C GLU A 102 -5.20 7.46 11.22
N LYS A 103 -5.58 8.53 11.91
CA LYS A 103 -6.21 8.47 13.23
C LYS A 103 -7.61 7.85 13.16
N GLY A 104 -7.98 7.10 14.21
CA GLY A 104 -9.29 6.43 14.27
C GLY A 104 -9.35 5.06 13.63
N TYR A 105 -8.23 4.55 13.11
CA TYR A 105 -8.12 3.23 12.51
C TYR A 105 -7.01 2.40 13.17
N THR A 106 -7.27 1.10 13.32
CA THR A 106 -6.29 0.12 13.79
C THR A 106 -5.20 -0.13 12.72
N PRO A 107 -4.03 -0.69 13.08
CA PRO A 107 -3.00 -1.04 12.08
C PRO A 107 -3.54 -1.93 10.96
N LEU A 108 -4.33 -2.96 11.29
CA LEU A 108 -4.93 -3.85 10.29
C LEU A 108 -5.89 -3.12 9.36
N GLU A 109 -6.67 -2.18 9.87
CA GLU A 109 -7.54 -1.35 9.05
C GLU A 109 -6.73 -0.42 8.13
N ARG A 110 -5.68 0.23 8.65
CA ARG A 110 -4.79 1.10 7.86
C ARG A 110 -4.11 0.35 6.71
N THR A 111 -3.71 -0.90 6.93
CA THR A 111 -3.01 -1.69 5.92
C THR A 111 -3.95 -2.44 4.96
N GLY A 112 -5.19 -2.75 5.36
CA GLY A 112 -6.12 -3.56 4.56
C GLY A 112 -7.26 -2.78 3.90
N ILE A 113 -7.81 -1.75 4.57
CA ILE A 113 -9.06 -1.10 4.17
C ILE A 113 -8.97 0.42 4.03
N ARG A 114 -7.85 1.01 4.40
CA ARG A 114 -7.62 2.45 4.19
C ARG A 114 -6.59 2.67 3.09
N PRO A 115 -6.77 3.70 2.26
CA PRO A 115 -5.72 4.11 1.34
C PRO A 115 -4.60 4.81 2.11
N CYS A 116 -3.39 4.77 1.58
CA CYS A 116 -2.26 5.51 2.14
C CYS A 116 -1.38 6.08 1.03
N LEU A 117 -0.50 6.99 1.42
CA LEU A 117 0.54 7.55 0.60
C LEU A 117 1.88 7.41 1.33
N ASP A 118 2.90 6.91 0.64
CA ASP A 118 4.24 6.74 1.17
C ASP A 118 5.29 7.32 0.22
N VAL A 119 6.32 7.94 0.79
CA VAL A 119 7.50 8.38 0.06
C VAL A 119 8.52 7.24 0.08
N CYS A 120 8.65 6.53 -1.04
CA CYS A 120 9.51 5.35 -1.17
C CYS A 120 10.98 5.69 -1.44
N GLY A 121 11.25 6.91 -1.85
CA GLY A 121 12.60 7.41 -2.11
C GLY A 121 12.61 8.91 -2.25
N ILE A 122 13.69 9.54 -1.83
CA ILE A 122 13.93 10.98 -2.00
C ILE A 122 15.43 11.20 -2.25
N TRP A 123 15.78 12.02 -3.24
CA TRP A 123 17.18 12.31 -3.53
C TRP A 123 17.35 13.66 -4.23
N GLY A 124 18.57 14.16 -4.19
CA GLY A 124 19.01 15.44 -4.79
C GLY A 124 20.25 15.94 -4.10
N GLY A 125 20.92 16.90 -4.70
CA GLY A 125 22.14 17.48 -4.17
C GLY A 125 23.33 16.53 -4.11
N TYR A 126 24.27 16.82 -3.23
CA TYR A 126 25.50 16.03 -3.10
C TYR A 126 25.36 14.96 -2.02
N THR A 127 25.58 13.72 -2.41
CA THR A 127 25.48 12.52 -1.54
C THR A 127 26.81 11.77 -1.42
N GLY A 128 27.90 12.33 -2.00
CA GLY A 128 29.25 11.72 -1.91
C GLY A 128 29.90 11.97 -0.54
N GLN A 129 31.09 11.40 -0.37
CA GLN A 129 31.88 11.57 0.85
C GLN A 129 32.37 13.02 1.00
N GLY A 130 32.36 13.55 2.21
CA GLY A 130 32.79 14.92 2.53
C GLY A 130 31.70 15.96 2.31
N ALA A 131 32.06 17.23 2.36
CA ALA A 131 31.15 18.36 2.22
C ALA A 131 31.29 19.03 0.84
N LYS A 132 30.14 19.41 0.24
CA LYS A 132 30.10 20.24 -0.96
C LYS A 132 29.05 21.33 -0.77
N THR A 133 29.50 22.59 -0.88
CA THR A 133 28.65 23.78 -0.74
C THR A 133 27.81 24.01 -2.00
N VAL A 134 26.84 23.13 -2.26
CA VAL A 134 26.02 23.14 -3.46
C VAL A 134 24.56 23.46 -3.12
N LEU A 135 23.92 24.27 -3.95
CA LEU A 135 22.48 24.41 -4.10
C LEU A 135 22.11 23.66 -5.38
N PRO A 136 21.44 22.52 -5.29
CA PRO A 136 21.19 21.68 -6.47
C PRO A 136 20.20 22.33 -7.42
N SER A 137 20.27 21.95 -8.68
CA SER A 137 19.32 22.36 -9.72
C SER A 137 18.03 21.56 -9.68
N GLU A 138 18.07 20.35 -9.13
CA GLU A 138 16.94 19.41 -9.16
C GLU A 138 16.85 18.58 -7.86
N ALA A 139 15.61 18.14 -7.53
CA ALA A 139 15.35 17.17 -6.48
C ALA A 139 14.22 16.24 -6.90
N TYR A 140 14.22 15.03 -6.38
CA TYR A 140 13.33 13.96 -6.81
C TYR A 140 12.71 13.21 -5.62
N ALA A 141 11.50 12.70 -5.80
CA ALA A 141 10.95 11.70 -4.90
C ALA A 141 10.12 10.66 -5.66
N LYS A 142 10.14 9.43 -5.14
CA LYS A 142 9.23 8.35 -5.55
C LYS A 142 8.11 8.24 -4.55
N ILE A 143 6.89 8.26 -5.04
CA ILE A 143 5.68 8.28 -4.23
C ILE A 143 4.80 7.12 -4.62
N SER A 144 4.37 6.35 -3.62
CA SER A 144 3.48 5.22 -3.73
C SER A 144 2.18 5.54 -3.01
N MET A 145 1.05 5.35 -3.68
CA MET A 145 -0.26 5.42 -3.06
C MET A 145 -0.92 4.06 -3.13
N ARG A 146 -1.25 3.48 -1.98
CA ARG A 146 -2.06 2.26 -1.91
C ARG A 146 -3.53 2.65 -1.89
N LEU A 147 -4.30 2.05 -2.78
CA LEU A 147 -5.67 2.42 -3.07
C LEU A 147 -6.62 1.30 -2.62
N VAL A 148 -7.77 1.67 -2.05
CA VAL A 148 -8.79 0.68 -1.71
C VAL A 148 -9.74 0.43 -2.88
N PRO A 149 -10.51 -0.67 -2.90
CA PRO A 149 -11.52 -0.91 -3.92
C PRO A 149 -12.42 0.31 -4.13
N ASN A 150 -12.83 0.55 -5.37
CA ASN A 150 -13.56 1.71 -5.89
C ASN A 150 -12.69 2.95 -6.20
N GLN A 151 -11.50 3.09 -5.67
CA GLN A 151 -10.55 4.08 -6.16
C GLN A 151 -9.93 3.58 -7.49
N ARG A 152 -9.97 4.42 -8.51
CA ARG A 152 -9.32 4.14 -9.80
C ARG A 152 -7.91 4.72 -9.81
N SER A 153 -6.91 3.86 -10.05
CA SER A 153 -5.51 4.24 -10.06
C SER A 153 -5.23 5.46 -10.96
N ALA A 154 -5.74 5.44 -12.17
CA ALA A 154 -5.57 6.53 -13.12
C ALA A 154 -6.21 7.86 -12.66
N GLU A 155 -7.33 7.83 -11.93
CA GLU A 155 -7.98 9.03 -11.40
C GLU A 155 -7.16 9.63 -10.25
N ILE A 156 -6.72 8.78 -9.32
CA ILE A 156 -5.90 9.20 -8.18
C ILE A 156 -4.55 9.74 -8.65
N THR A 157 -3.91 9.09 -9.62
CA THR A 157 -2.67 9.57 -10.24
C THR A 157 -2.85 10.99 -10.81
N ARG A 158 -3.94 11.25 -11.54
CA ARG A 158 -4.23 12.60 -12.09
C ARG A 158 -4.52 13.61 -10.98
N ALA A 159 -5.30 13.23 -9.98
CA ALA A 159 -5.63 14.11 -8.84
C ALA A 159 -4.36 14.50 -8.08
N PHE A 160 -3.50 13.52 -7.76
CA PHE A 160 -2.21 13.76 -7.14
C PHE A 160 -1.33 14.70 -7.99
N ALA A 161 -1.15 14.40 -9.28
CA ALA A 161 -0.29 15.20 -10.14
C ALA A 161 -0.77 16.66 -10.26
N SER A 162 -2.08 16.87 -10.35
CA SER A 162 -2.66 18.22 -10.37
C SER A 162 -2.44 18.94 -9.03
N TYR A 163 -2.70 18.28 -7.92
CA TYR A 163 -2.55 18.86 -6.60
C TYR A 163 -1.09 19.16 -6.28
N PHE A 164 -0.18 18.20 -6.52
CA PHE A 164 1.24 18.37 -6.23
C PHE A 164 1.86 19.53 -7.01
N LYS A 165 1.49 19.69 -8.30
CA LYS A 165 1.90 20.85 -9.10
C LYS A 165 1.38 22.18 -8.53
N LYS A 166 0.18 22.21 -7.95
CA LYS A 166 -0.39 23.43 -7.32
C LYS A 166 0.31 23.82 -6.03
N LEU A 167 0.94 22.86 -5.31
CA LEU A 167 1.70 23.16 -4.11
C LEU A 167 3.03 23.88 -4.41
N ALA A 168 3.50 23.82 -5.63
CA ALA A 168 4.78 24.38 -6.03
C ALA A 168 4.77 25.92 -5.98
N PRO A 169 5.75 26.56 -5.34
CA PRO A 169 5.94 28.00 -5.45
C PRO A 169 6.39 28.36 -6.88
N ARG A 170 6.17 29.61 -7.27
CA ARG A 170 6.54 30.10 -8.62
C ARG A 170 8.04 30.05 -8.91
N SER A 171 8.88 29.87 -7.89
CA SER A 171 10.35 29.81 -7.99
C SER A 171 10.88 28.47 -8.51
N VAL A 172 10.02 27.46 -8.69
CA VAL A 172 10.41 26.14 -9.21
C VAL A 172 9.41 25.63 -10.23
N ARG A 173 9.84 24.64 -11.04
CA ARG A 173 8.97 23.85 -11.91
C ARG A 173 8.85 22.44 -11.37
N VAL A 174 7.65 21.84 -11.47
CA VAL A 174 7.37 20.48 -11.01
C VAL A 174 6.94 19.62 -12.18
N GLU A 175 7.62 18.49 -12.33
CA GLU A 175 7.26 17.42 -13.25
C GLU A 175 6.75 16.22 -12.43
N VAL A 176 5.71 15.57 -12.89
CA VAL A 176 5.15 14.36 -12.27
C VAL A 176 5.02 13.31 -13.35
N THR A 177 5.75 12.22 -13.18
CA THR A 177 5.80 11.11 -14.13
C THR A 177 5.11 9.89 -13.53
N PRO A 178 3.94 9.49 -14.03
CA PRO A 178 3.33 8.23 -13.66
C PRO A 178 4.25 7.04 -14.01
N MET A 179 4.27 6.07 -13.14
CA MET A 179 5.01 4.82 -13.35
C MET A 179 4.00 3.65 -13.37
N GLU A 180 4.14 2.70 -12.45
CA GLU A 180 3.27 1.56 -12.35
C GLU A 180 1.98 1.87 -11.60
N GLY A 181 0.90 1.13 -11.90
CA GLY A 181 -0.36 1.28 -11.21
C GLY A 181 -1.35 0.19 -11.58
N GLY A 182 -2.38 0.09 -10.79
CA GLY A 182 -3.50 -0.82 -11.00
C GLY A 182 -4.57 -0.63 -9.96
N ASP A 183 -5.80 -0.96 -10.30
CA ASP A 183 -6.93 -0.87 -9.39
C ASP A 183 -6.86 -1.97 -8.33
N GLY A 184 -7.47 -1.73 -7.17
CA GLY A 184 -7.72 -2.75 -6.18
C GLY A 184 -8.92 -3.62 -6.57
N PHE A 185 -9.04 -4.79 -5.95
CA PHE A 185 -10.20 -5.66 -6.15
C PHE A 185 -10.77 -6.13 -4.81
N LEU A 186 -12.02 -6.54 -4.85
CA LEU A 186 -12.75 -7.11 -3.72
C LEU A 186 -13.68 -8.19 -4.26
N ILE A 187 -13.77 -9.31 -3.56
CA ILE A 187 -14.71 -10.39 -3.86
C ILE A 187 -15.75 -10.53 -2.75
N PRO A 188 -16.99 -10.90 -3.10
CA PRO A 188 -18.03 -11.19 -2.10
C PRO A 188 -17.68 -12.43 -1.28
N ILE A 189 -17.76 -12.32 0.05
CA ILE A 189 -17.51 -13.45 0.96
C ILE A 189 -18.67 -14.47 1.00
N ASP A 190 -19.79 -14.14 0.41
CA ASP A 190 -20.97 -15.00 0.26
C ASP A 190 -21.04 -15.69 -1.12
N SER A 191 -20.07 -15.44 -2.00
CA SER A 191 -19.98 -16.09 -3.31
C SER A 191 -19.81 -17.61 -3.19
N PRO A 192 -20.30 -18.40 -4.16
CA PRO A 192 -20.11 -19.86 -4.15
C PRO A 192 -18.64 -20.27 -4.04
N ALA A 193 -17.76 -19.62 -4.78
CA ALA A 193 -16.33 -19.90 -4.76
C ALA A 193 -15.70 -19.63 -3.39
N TYR A 194 -16.04 -18.50 -2.74
CA TYR A 194 -15.55 -18.20 -1.40
C TYR A 194 -16.04 -19.25 -0.38
N LYS A 195 -17.32 -19.64 -0.43
CA LYS A 195 -17.89 -20.65 0.46
C LYS A 195 -17.25 -22.03 0.28
N ALA A 196 -17.01 -22.44 -0.97
CA ALA A 196 -16.30 -23.69 -1.28
C ALA A 196 -14.88 -23.69 -0.71
N ALA A 197 -14.13 -22.59 -0.91
CA ALA A 197 -12.80 -22.45 -0.36
C ALA A 197 -12.79 -22.40 1.18
N SER A 198 -13.75 -21.68 1.78
CA SER A 198 -13.89 -21.61 3.22
C SER A 198 -14.14 -22.99 3.84
N ARG A 199 -15.00 -23.78 3.22
CA ARG A 199 -15.25 -25.15 3.63
C ARG A 199 -14.00 -26.02 3.50
N ALA A 200 -13.34 -25.98 2.33
CA ALA A 200 -12.14 -26.78 2.07
C ALA A 200 -11.01 -26.49 3.06
N ILE A 201 -10.71 -25.21 3.28
CA ILE A 201 -9.70 -24.77 4.23
C ILE A 201 -10.10 -25.13 5.67
N GLY A 202 -11.37 -24.91 6.02
CA GLY A 202 -11.90 -25.23 7.34
C GLY A 202 -11.75 -26.69 7.72
N GLU A 203 -12.00 -27.60 6.80
CA GLU A 203 -11.83 -29.04 7.00
C GLU A 203 -10.35 -29.45 7.17
N VAL A 204 -9.45 -28.88 6.37
CA VAL A 204 -8.02 -29.23 6.41
C VAL A 204 -7.32 -28.64 7.62
N PHE A 205 -7.65 -27.41 7.98
CA PHE A 205 -6.99 -26.70 9.08
C PHE A 205 -7.71 -26.85 10.43
N GLY A 206 -8.91 -27.45 10.43
CA GLY A 206 -9.71 -27.63 11.65
C GLY A 206 -10.30 -26.35 12.23
N ALA A 207 -10.31 -25.26 11.46
CA ALA A 207 -10.83 -23.96 11.89
C ALA A 207 -11.39 -23.17 10.69
N GLU A 208 -12.50 -22.48 10.89
CA GLU A 208 -13.10 -21.61 9.86
C GLU A 208 -12.12 -20.49 9.48
N PRO A 209 -11.82 -20.28 8.18
CA PRO A 209 -10.93 -19.23 7.77
C PRO A 209 -11.54 -17.85 8.01
N VAL A 210 -10.70 -16.91 8.45
CA VAL A 210 -11.10 -15.52 8.64
C VAL A 210 -10.97 -14.77 7.31
N PRO A 211 -12.00 -14.04 6.86
CA PRO A 211 -11.85 -13.16 5.71
C PRO A 211 -10.85 -12.06 6.03
N SER A 212 -9.89 -11.86 5.16
CA SER A 212 -8.84 -10.84 5.31
C SER A 212 -8.77 -9.93 4.08
N ARG A 213 -8.17 -8.76 4.24
CA ARG A 213 -7.85 -7.86 3.14
C ARG A 213 -6.36 -7.57 3.13
N GLY A 214 -5.71 -7.89 2.02
CA GLY A 214 -4.27 -7.72 1.87
C GLY A 214 -3.86 -6.27 1.58
N GLY A 215 -2.77 -5.86 2.20
CA GLY A 215 -2.17 -4.54 1.99
C GLY A 215 -1.40 -4.40 0.68
N GLY A 216 -0.93 -5.51 0.13
CA GLY A 216 -0.22 -5.56 -1.15
C GLY A 216 -1.11 -5.28 -2.36
N SER A 217 -0.52 -5.29 -3.55
CA SER A 217 -1.24 -5.07 -4.81
C SER A 217 -0.86 -6.13 -5.82
N ILE A 218 -1.87 -6.73 -6.45
CA ILE A 218 -1.71 -7.67 -7.58
C ILE A 218 -2.62 -7.14 -8.70
N ALA A 219 -2.10 -6.22 -9.50
CA ALA A 219 -2.88 -5.47 -10.48
C ALA A 219 -3.65 -6.35 -11.48
N ILE A 220 -3.08 -7.49 -11.86
CA ILE A 220 -3.70 -8.42 -12.82
C ILE A 220 -5.05 -8.95 -12.33
N LEU A 221 -5.28 -9.07 -11.01
CA LEU A 221 -6.52 -9.60 -10.48
C LEU A 221 -7.70 -8.67 -10.70
N ALA A 222 -7.48 -7.36 -10.60
CA ALA A 222 -8.51 -6.38 -10.95
C ALA A 222 -8.83 -6.40 -12.45
N GLU A 223 -7.84 -6.60 -13.31
CA GLU A 223 -8.03 -6.75 -14.74
C GLU A 223 -8.75 -8.07 -15.09
N VAL A 224 -8.43 -9.18 -14.43
CA VAL A 224 -9.15 -10.46 -14.57
C VAL A 224 -10.62 -10.28 -14.21
N GLN A 225 -10.91 -9.66 -13.07
CA GLN A 225 -12.29 -9.39 -12.63
C GLN A 225 -13.04 -8.52 -13.66
N LYS A 226 -12.39 -7.48 -14.17
CA LYS A 226 -12.99 -6.55 -15.14
C LYS A 226 -13.21 -7.15 -16.52
N ILE A 227 -12.23 -7.91 -17.04
CA ILE A 227 -12.24 -8.42 -18.42
C ILE A 227 -13.06 -9.70 -18.52
N LEU A 228 -12.89 -10.62 -17.57
CA LEU A 228 -13.55 -11.94 -17.59
C LEU A 228 -14.87 -11.95 -16.84
N GLY A 229 -15.17 -10.93 -16.04
CA GLY A 229 -16.40 -10.86 -15.24
C GLY A 229 -16.45 -11.93 -14.14
N VAL A 230 -15.30 -12.43 -13.68
CA VAL A 230 -15.18 -13.47 -12.64
C VAL A 230 -14.46 -12.92 -11.42
N ASP A 231 -14.80 -13.39 -10.24
CA ASP A 231 -14.15 -13.02 -9.00
C ASP A 231 -12.92 -13.89 -8.75
N PRO A 232 -11.68 -13.34 -8.82
CA PRO A 232 -10.46 -14.09 -8.56
C PRO A 232 -10.34 -14.45 -7.08
N LEU A 233 -10.28 -15.73 -6.77
CA LEU A 233 -10.14 -16.22 -5.40
C LEU A 233 -8.67 -16.44 -5.04
N LEU A 234 -8.19 -15.80 -3.97
CA LEU A 234 -6.83 -15.93 -3.47
C LEU A 234 -6.77 -16.93 -2.30
N MET A 235 -6.25 -18.11 -2.58
CA MET A 235 -5.98 -19.15 -1.58
C MET A 235 -4.48 -19.19 -1.30
N GLY A 236 -4.00 -18.33 -0.39
CA GLY A 236 -2.58 -18.25 0.00
C GLY A 236 -2.33 -18.95 1.35
N PHE A 237 -1.29 -19.79 1.42
CA PHE A 237 -0.98 -20.59 2.62
C PHE A 237 0.32 -20.17 3.32
N GLY A 238 1.02 -19.16 2.83
CA GLY A 238 2.21 -18.57 3.47
C GLY A 238 1.86 -17.86 4.78
N LEU A 239 2.86 -17.72 5.64
CA LEU A 239 2.80 -17.05 6.93
C LEU A 239 3.67 -15.79 6.91
N GLU A 240 3.38 -14.81 7.76
CA GLU A 240 4.18 -13.58 7.83
C GLU A 240 5.64 -13.87 8.23
N ARG A 241 5.87 -14.86 9.09
CA ARG A 241 7.22 -15.31 9.48
C ARG A 241 8.03 -15.96 8.36
N ASP A 242 7.40 -16.27 7.22
CA ASP A 242 8.09 -16.84 6.06
C ASP A 242 9.01 -15.83 5.38
N THR A 243 8.99 -14.58 5.84
CA THR A 243 9.86 -13.47 5.38
C THR A 243 9.86 -13.26 3.87
N ILE A 244 8.64 -13.26 3.29
CA ILE A 244 8.41 -13.12 1.84
C ILE A 244 9.15 -11.89 1.30
N HIS A 245 9.89 -12.06 0.20
CA HIS A 245 10.75 -11.06 -0.44
C HIS A 245 11.93 -10.57 0.42
N SER A 246 12.33 -11.36 1.41
CA SER A 246 13.46 -11.02 2.30
C SER A 246 14.51 -12.14 2.31
N PRO A 247 15.75 -11.86 2.77
CA PRO A 247 16.75 -12.92 2.98
C PRO A 247 16.22 -14.03 3.90
N ASN A 248 16.59 -15.25 3.59
CA ASN A 248 16.13 -16.47 4.31
C ASN A 248 14.61 -16.70 4.19
N GLU A 249 13.99 -16.28 3.10
CA GLU A 249 12.61 -16.65 2.79
C GLU A 249 12.43 -18.16 2.94
N SER A 250 11.38 -18.58 3.62
CA SER A 250 11.08 -19.97 3.93
C SER A 250 9.61 -20.29 3.72
N TYR A 251 9.27 -21.56 3.66
CA TYR A 251 7.90 -22.03 3.57
C TYR A 251 7.72 -23.30 4.38
N LEU A 252 6.76 -23.30 5.28
CA LEU A 252 6.54 -24.45 6.17
C LEU A 252 5.96 -25.63 5.39
N LEU A 253 6.63 -26.79 5.39
CA LEU A 253 6.17 -27.99 4.67
C LEU A 253 4.76 -28.42 5.06
N LYS A 254 4.38 -28.28 6.33
CA LYS A 254 3.00 -28.54 6.78
C LYS A 254 2.00 -27.67 6.03
N GLN A 255 2.28 -26.37 5.87
CA GLN A 255 1.41 -25.43 5.13
C GLN A 255 1.36 -25.78 3.65
N PHE A 256 2.48 -26.24 3.08
CA PHE A 256 2.53 -26.69 1.70
C PHE A 256 1.57 -27.85 1.44
N PHE A 257 1.68 -28.92 2.23
CA PHE A 257 0.82 -30.10 2.05
C PHE A 257 -0.65 -29.81 2.39
N SER A 258 -0.92 -29.06 3.47
CA SER A 258 -2.29 -28.64 3.80
C SER A 258 -2.87 -27.73 2.73
N GLY A 259 -2.05 -26.90 2.09
CA GLY A 259 -2.46 -26.09 0.94
C GLY A 259 -2.88 -26.93 -0.26
N MET A 260 -2.10 -27.95 -0.61
CA MET A 260 -2.43 -28.88 -1.69
C MET A 260 -3.76 -29.60 -1.43
N GLU A 261 -3.95 -30.11 -0.21
CA GLU A 261 -5.20 -30.78 0.19
C GLU A 261 -6.39 -29.82 0.14
N SER A 262 -6.22 -28.58 0.62
CA SER A 262 -7.26 -27.56 0.56
C SER A 262 -7.68 -27.22 -0.88
N ILE A 263 -6.72 -27.15 -1.81
CA ILE A 263 -7.00 -26.91 -3.23
C ILE A 263 -7.75 -28.09 -3.84
N ALA A 264 -7.35 -29.34 -3.56
CA ALA A 264 -8.05 -30.52 -4.04
C ALA A 264 -9.53 -30.54 -3.57
N LYS A 265 -9.76 -30.33 -2.27
CA LYS A 265 -11.12 -30.24 -1.71
C LYS A 265 -11.92 -29.05 -2.28
N PHE A 266 -11.27 -27.92 -2.54
CA PHE A 266 -11.94 -26.78 -3.17
C PHE A 266 -12.57 -27.17 -4.52
N TYR A 267 -11.84 -27.90 -5.36
CA TYR A 267 -12.36 -28.38 -6.64
C TYR A 267 -13.49 -29.39 -6.49
N GLU A 268 -13.55 -30.16 -5.41
CA GLU A 268 -14.68 -31.03 -5.11
C GLU A 268 -15.94 -30.25 -4.72
N TYR A 269 -15.78 -29.06 -4.10
CA TYR A 269 -16.90 -28.29 -3.55
C TYR A 269 -17.45 -27.20 -4.46
N ILE A 270 -16.70 -26.82 -5.51
CA ILE A 270 -17.13 -25.78 -6.44
C ILE A 270 -17.99 -26.29 -7.60
N VAL A 271 -18.12 -27.61 -7.73
CA VAL A 271 -18.87 -28.26 -8.80
C VAL A 271 -20.38 -28.21 -8.52
#